data_6f1866c7f8ac3a2b13819e898205c845
#
_entry.id   6f1866c7f8ac3a2b13819e898205c845
#
_cell.length_a   1.000
_cell.length_b   1.000
_cell.length_c   1.000
_cell.angle_alpha   90.00
_cell.angle_beta   90.00
_cell.angle_gamma   90.00
#
_symmetry.space_group_name_H-M   'P 1'
#
loop_
_entity.id
_entity.type
_entity.pdbx_description
1 polymer ?
#
loop_
_entity_poly.entity_id
_entity_poly.type
_entity_poly.pdbx_seq_one_letter_code
_entity_poly.pdbx_strand_id
1 'polypeptide(L)'
;MYAKLGQLFKYRGMIIMMKKLEYFKVVLILPGNVLITIPLIIFFLTKETYSYNLINLNSVLFYISLLFLIVGLWLAIWSVRTFYNHGGDGTPGPWKPVSKLIIAGPYCYMRNPMLMGVFFLLLFESILFSSMPIFCWFLIFFIGNIFYFKNFEEKDLIKRFGEDYTNYRDKVSMFIPSLTPYNK
;
A
#
# COMPACT_ATOMS: atom_id res chain seq x y z
N MET A 1 -17.85 41.96 1.85
CA MET A 1 -16.84 41.17 2.56
C MET A 1 -17.28 39.72 2.81
N TYR A 2 -18.47 39.47 3.36
CA TYR A 2 -18.99 38.12 3.67
C TYR A 2 -19.19 37.19 2.47
N ALA A 3 -19.63 37.71 1.31
CA ALA A 3 -19.83 36.89 0.10
C ALA A 3 -18.52 36.30 -0.46
N LYS A 4 -17.40 37.03 -0.40
CA LYS A 4 -16.06 36.54 -0.80
C LYS A 4 -15.54 35.45 0.14
N LEU A 5 -15.79 35.62 1.44
CA LEU A 5 -15.42 34.56 2.44
C LEU A 5 -16.22 33.28 2.19
N GLY A 6 -17.51 33.36 1.95
CA GLY A 6 -18.36 32.20 1.64
C GLY A 6 -17.90 31.45 0.39
N GLN A 7 -17.50 32.17 -0.67
CA GLN A 7 -16.95 31.57 -1.88
C GLN A 7 -15.61 30.88 -1.62
N LEU A 8 -14.71 31.47 -0.83
CA LEU A 8 -13.42 30.88 -0.46
C LEU A 8 -13.59 29.59 0.36
N PHE A 9 -14.54 29.57 1.31
CA PHE A 9 -14.84 28.35 2.08
C PHE A 9 -15.41 27.22 1.20
N LYS A 10 -16.33 27.56 0.29
CA LYS A 10 -16.91 26.61 -0.68
C LYS A 10 -15.83 26.05 -1.62
N TYR A 11 -14.93 26.90 -2.12
CA TYR A 11 -13.83 26.50 -3.00
C TYR A 11 -12.82 25.59 -2.27
N ARG A 12 -12.47 25.93 -1.02
CA ARG A 12 -11.60 25.10 -0.17
C ARG A 12 -12.22 23.74 0.16
N GLY A 13 -13.51 23.71 0.46
CA GLY A 13 -14.26 22.46 0.69
C GLY A 13 -14.27 21.55 -0.55
N MET A 14 -14.47 22.13 -1.72
CA MET A 14 -14.47 21.41 -3.00
C MET A 14 -13.09 20.82 -3.31
N ILE A 15 -12.00 21.56 -3.10
CA ILE A 15 -10.63 21.07 -3.30
C ILE A 15 -10.33 19.90 -2.36
N ILE A 16 -10.73 19.99 -1.09
CA ILE A 16 -10.54 18.91 -0.11
C ILE A 16 -11.32 17.65 -0.51
N MET A 17 -12.54 17.83 -0.98
CA MET A 17 -13.39 16.72 -1.44
C MET A 17 -12.81 16.06 -2.69
N MET A 18 -12.33 16.83 -3.67
CA MET A 18 -11.66 16.30 -4.86
C MET A 18 -10.40 15.52 -4.50
N LYS A 19 -9.56 16.03 -3.60
CA LYS A 19 -8.38 15.34 -3.11
C LYS A 19 -8.75 14.01 -2.47
N LYS A 20 -9.75 13.97 -1.59
CA LYS A 20 -10.25 12.74 -0.97
C LYS A 20 -10.73 11.72 -2.01
N LEU A 21 -11.45 12.16 -3.03
CA LEU A 21 -11.96 11.29 -4.09
C LEU A 21 -10.83 10.69 -4.93
N GLU A 22 -9.81 11.48 -5.28
CA GLU A 22 -8.62 10.98 -5.99
C GLU A 22 -7.87 9.92 -5.17
N TYR A 23 -7.66 10.17 -3.88
CA TYR A 23 -7.06 9.17 -2.98
C TYR A 23 -7.89 7.89 -2.90
N PHE A 24 -9.20 8.02 -2.74
CA PHE A 24 -10.09 6.88 -2.68
C PHE A 24 -10.04 6.04 -3.97
N LYS A 25 -10.04 6.69 -5.13
CA LYS A 25 -9.89 6.00 -6.43
C LYS A 25 -8.58 5.22 -6.52
N VAL A 26 -7.45 5.84 -6.14
CA VAL A 26 -6.14 5.20 -6.20
C VAL A 26 -6.07 4.00 -5.26
N VAL A 27 -6.52 4.17 -4.02
CA VAL A 27 -6.55 3.10 -2.99
C VAL A 27 -7.52 1.98 -3.38
N LEU A 28 -8.64 2.30 -4.06
CA LEU A 28 -9.58 1.28 -4.53
C LEU A 28 -9.06 0.54 -5.77
N ILE A 29 -8.52 1.27 -6.75
CA ILE A 29 -8.11 0.67 -8.04
C ILE A 29 -6.87 -0.22 -7.85
N LEU A 30 -5.79 0.27 -7.22
CA LEU A 30 -4.54 -0.50 -7.11
C LEU A 30 -4.68 -1.68 -6.14
N PRO A 31 -4.92 -1.49 -4.83
CA PRO A 31 -5.10 -2.61 -3.92
C PRO A 31 -6.34 -3.45 -4.24
N GLY A 32 -7.44 -2.84 -4.72
CA GLY A 32 -8.65 -3.56 -5.07
C GLY A 32 -8.45 -4.56 -6.20
N ASN A 33 -7.68 -4.21 -7.24
CA ASN A 33 -7.34 -5.17 -8.29
C ASN A 33 -6.46 -6.30 -7.75
N VAL A 34 -5.48 -5.97 -6.92
CA VAL A 34 -4.52 -6.96 -6.39
C VAL A 34 -5.17 -7.91 -5.39
N LEU A 35 -6.03 -7.39 -4.50
CA LEU A 35 -6.65 -8.13 -3.39
C LEU A 35 -8.02 -8.73 -3.72
N ILE A 36 -8.72 -8.24 -4.74
CA ILE A 36 -10.08 -8.71 -5.04
C ILE A 36 -10.14 -9.24 -6.46
N THR A 37 -9.86 -8.40 -7.47
CA THR A 37 -10.11 -8.75 -8.87
C THR A 37 -9.26 -9.94 -9.31
N ILE A 38 -7.94 -9.89 -9.06
CA ILE A 38 -7.03 -10.97 -9.48
C ILE A 38 -7.26 -12.26 -8.68
N PRO A 39 -7.38 -12.26 -7.34
CA PRO A 39 -7.75 -13.46 -6.59
C PRO A 39 -9.07 -14.08 -7.02
N LEU A 40 -10.11 -13.28 -7.36
CA LEU A 40 -11.36 -13.78 -7.92
C LEU A 40 -11.15 -14.44 -9.30
N ILE A 41 -10.39 -13.83 -10.19
CA ILE A 41 -10.06 -14.42 -11.50
C ILE A 41 -9.32 -15.76 -11.28
N ILE A 42 -8.33 -15.79 -10.40
CA ILE A 42 -7.60 -17.01 -10.07
C ILE A 42 -8.56 -18.09 -9.56
N PHE A 43 -9.47 -17.74 -8.64
CA PHE A 43 -10.47 -18.64 -8.12
C PHE A 43 -11.34 -19.23 -9.24
N PHE A 44 -11.90 -18.40 -10.13
CA PHE A 44 -12.74 -18.86 -11.22
C PHE A 44 -12.01 -19.76 -12.22
N LEU A 45 -10.73 -19.47 -12.48
CA LEU A 45 -9.91 -20.27 -13.41
C LEU A 45 -9.46 -21.61 -12.82
N THR A 46 -9.35 -21.71 -11.50
CA THR A 46 -8.75 -22.89 -10.85
C THR A 46 -9.73 -23.70 -9.99
N LYS A 47 -11.00 -23.26 -9.82
CA LYS A 47 -12.00 -23.91 -8.97
C LYS A 47 -12.31 -25.37 -9.36
N GLU A 48 -12.19 -25.72 -10.63
CA GLU A 48 -12.41 -27.09 -11.11
C GLU A 48 -11.18 -28.01 -10.85
N THR A 49 -10.00 -27.43 -10.74
CA THR A 49 -8.74 -28.17 -10.57
C THR A 49 -8.25 -28.16 -9.14
N TYR A 50 -8.62 -27.12 -8.38
CA TYR A 50 -8.15 -26.87 -7.03
C TYR A 50 -9.30 -26.69 -6.05
N SER A 51 -9.27 -27.45 -4.94
CA SER A 51 -10.28 -27.34 -3.89
C SER A 51 -9.97 -26.17 -2.96
N TYR A 52 -10.84 -25.19 -2.92
CA TYR A 52 -10.77 -24.07 -1.99
C TYR A 52 -11.57 -24.40 -0.73
N ASN A 53 -10.90 -24.41 0.40
CA ASN A 53 -11.54 -24.67 1.70
C ASN A 53 -11.19 -23.56 2.67
N LEU A 54 -12.18 -23.08 3.41
CA LEU A 54 -11.91 -22.21 4.55
C LEU A 54 -11.14 -23.00 5.58
N ILE A 55 -10.10 -22.37 6.10
CA ILE A 55 -9.29 -22.95 7.16
C ILE A 55 -10.14 -23.19 8.43
N ASN A 56 -9.86 -24.28 9.13
CA ASN A 56 -10.54 -24.59 10.38
C ASN A 56 -10.32 -23.48 11.39
N LEU A 57 -11.42 -22.96 11.97
CA LEU A 57 -11.39 -21.85 12.95
C LEU A 57 -10.61 -22.18 14.22
N ASN A 58 -10.46 -23.47 14.56
CA ASN A 58 -9.71 -23.93 15.73
C ASN A 58 -8.21 -24.16 15.40
N SER A 59 -7.79 -23.94 14.16
CA SER A 59 -6.39 -24.13 13.78
C SER A 59 -5.52 -22.91 14.14
N VAL A 60 -4.27 -23.17 14.48
CA VAL A 60 -3.26 -22.11 14.71
C VAL A 60 -3.10 -21.22 13.48
N LEU A 61 -3.21 -21.79 12.27
CA LEU A 61 -3.12 -21.05 11.01
C LEU A 61 -4.24 -20.02 10.85
N PHE A 62 -5.44 -20.28 11.40
CA PHE A 62 -6.52 -19.28 11.40
C PHE A 62 -6.11 -18.03 12.19
N TYR A 63 -5.54 -18.19 13.38
CA TYR A 63 -5.08 -17.06 14.20
C TYR A 63 -3.90 -16.33 13.56
N ILE A 64 -2.98 -17.06 12.90
CA ILE A 64 -1.90 -16.46 12.12
C ILE A 64 -2.47 -15.62 10.96
N SER A 65 -3.50 -16.13 10.26
CA SER A 65 -4.14 -15.36 9.19
C SER A 65 -4.78 -14.07 9.72
N LEU A 66 -5.47 -14.11 10.86
CA LEU A 66 -6.03 -12.92 11.50
C LEU A 66 -4.94 -11.91 11.89
N LEU A 67 -3.79 -12.37 12.35
CA LEU A 67 -2.65 -11.48 12.63
C LEU A 67 -2.21 -10.76 11.35
N PHE A 68 -2.09 -11.45 10.23
CA PHE A 68 -1.76 -10.83 8.94
C PHE A 68 -2.83 -9.84 8.49
N LEU A 69 -4.11 -10.14 8.70
CA LEU A 69 -5.21 -9.20 8.42
C LEU A 69 -5.06 -7.91 9.23
N ILE A 70 -4.88 -8.03 10.55
CA ILE A 70 -4.80 -6.88 11.45
C ILE A 70 -3.59 -6.02 11.12
N VAL A 71 -2.41 -6.64 10.99
CA VAL A 71 -1.16 -5.92 10.69
C VAL A 71 -1.22 -5.30 9.29
N GLY A 72 -1.76 -6.03 8.31
CA GLY A 72 -1.91 -5.55 6.94
C GLY A 72 -2.82 -4.33 6.84
N LEU A 73 -4.00 -4.38 7.45
CA LEU A 73 -4.94 -3.25 7.50
C LEU A 73 -4.34 -2.06 8.26
N TRP A 74 -3.71 -2.31 9.42
CA TRP A 74 -3.07 -1.27 10.20
C TRP A 74 -1.99 -0.53 9.43
N LEU A 75 -1.08 -1.27 8.78
CA LEU A 75 -0.03 -0.68 7.93
C LEU A 75 -0.59 0.09 6.74
N ALA A 76 -1.58 -0.48 6.05
CA ALA A 76 -2.21 0.17 4.91
C ALA A 76 -2.88 1.49 5.33
N ILE A 77 -3.69 1.47 6.38
CA ILE A 77 -4.39 2.67 6.88
C ILE A 77 -3.39 3.71 7.38
N TRP A 78 -2.38 3.32 8.17
CA TRP A 78 -1.36 4.25 8.68
C TRP A 78 -0.57 4.87 7.53
N SER A 79 -0.17 4.08 6.54
CA SER A 79 0.56 4.57 5.36
C SER A 79 -0.26 5.56 4.53
N VAL A 80 -1.53 5.22 4.22
CA VAL A 80 -2.41 6.10 3.45
C VAL A 80 -2.66 7.41 4.19
N ARG A 81 -2.91 7.36 5.51
CA ARG A 81 -3.09 8.58 6.33
C ARG A 81 -1.85 9.45 6.33
N THR A 82 -0.67 8.85 6.54
CA THR A 82 0.60 9.58 6.52
C THR A 82 0.84 10.21 5.15
N PHE A 83 0.63 9.46 4.10
CA PHE A 83 0.77 9.94 2.73
C PHE A 83 -0.20 11.10 2.42
N TYR A 84 -1.46 10.98 2.84
CA TYR A 84 -2.47 12.03 2.68
C TYR A 84 -2.07 13.34 3.38
N ASN A 85 -1.49 13.23 4.58
CA ASN A 85 -1.12 14.40 5.39
C ASN A 85 0.19 15.05 4.94
N HIS A 86 1.16 14.28 4.40
CA HIS A 86 2.52 14.75 4.11
C HIS A 86 2.87 14.75 2.62
N GLY A 87 2.10 14.06 1.77
CA GLY A 87 2.39 13.86 0.34
C GLY A 87 2.21 15.10 -0.56
N GLY A 88 1.82 16.24 0.01
CA GLY A 88 1.57 17.47 -0.76
C GLY A 88 0.38 17.30 -1.71
N ASP A 89 0.57 17.62 -3.01
CA ASP A 89 -0.46 17.50 -4.05
C ASP A 89 -0.44 16.14 -4.77
N GLY A 90 0.49 15.24 -4.43
CA GLY A 90 0.61 13.91 -5.01
C GLY A 90 -0.40 12.91 -4.44
N THR A 91 -0.52 11.77 -5.11
CA THR A 91 -1.28 10.59 -4.65
C THR A 91 -0.36 9.38 -4.55
N PRO A 92 -0.69 8.35 -3.75
CA PRO A 92 0.10 7.13 -3.64
C PRO A 92 -0.03 6.22 -4.87
N GLY A 93 0.04 6.79 -6.05
CA GLY A 93 -0.10 6.07 -7.31
C GLY A 93 0.70 6.75 -8.42
N PRO A 94 0.89 6.04 -9.55
CA PRO A 94 1.76 6.49 -10.62
C PRO A 94 1.23 7.72 -11.38
N TRP A 95 -0.07 8.03 -11.26
CA TRP A 95 -0.71 9.09 -12.05
C TRP A 95 -0.35 10.50 -11.57
N LYS A 96 -0.08 10.68 -10.29
CA LYS A 96 0.26 11.99 -9.72
C LYS A 96 1.37 11.84 -8.70
N PRO A 97 2.64 11.81 -9.15
CA PRO A 97 3.78 11.64 -8.27
C PRO A 97 3.85 12.71 -7.18
N VAL A 98 4.33 12.33 -6.00
CA VAL A 98 4.48 13.26 -4.88
C VAL A 98 5.50 14.35 -5.18
N SER A 99 5.21 15.57 -4.74
CA SER A 99 6.13 16.71 -4.86
C SER A 99 7.18 16.77 -3.75
N LYS A 100 7.01 15.99 -2.67
CA LYS A 100 7.90 15.97 -1.51
C LYS A 100 8.22 14.54 -1.11
N LEU A 101 9.47 14.29 -0.71
CA LEU A 101 9.87 13.01 -0.10
C LEU A 101 9.19 12.88 1.27
N ILE A 102 8.46 11.78 1.47
CA ILE A 102 7.72 11.53 2.70
C ILE A 102 8.58 10.67 3.62
N ILE A 103 9.06 11.26 4.70
CA ILE A 103 9.79 10.60 5.78
C ILE A 103 9.02 10.91 7.06
N ALA A 104 7.89 10.22 7.26
CA ALA A 104 7.01 10.41 8.41
C ALA A 104 6.23 9.12 8.69
N GLY A 105 5.83 8.91 9.95
CA GLY A 105 5.05 7.75 10.35
C GLY A 105 5.73 6.44 9.98
N PRO A 106 5.04 5.48 9.28
CA PRO A 106 5.62 4.18 8.95
C PRO A 106 6.80 4.29 7.96
N TYR A 107 6.88 5.38 7.18
CA TYR A 107 7.99 5.63 6.25
C TYR A 107 9.31 5.95 6.96
N CYS A 108 9.31 6.27 8.25
CA CYS A 108 10.54 6.35 9.04
C CYS A 108 11.17 4.99 9.32
N TYR A 109 10.40 3.91 9.22
CA TYR A 109 10.84 2.55 9.56
C TYR A 109 11.09 1.69 8.33
N MET A 110 10.32 1.85 7.26
CA MET A 110 10.48 1.15 5.99
C MET A 110 10.04 2.04 4.83
N ARG A 111 10.63 1.84 3.64
CA ARG A 111 10.35 2.72 2.50
C ARG A 111 9.00 2.45 1.83
N ASN A 112 8.47 1.23 1.89
CA ASN A 112 7.22 0.83 1.23
C ASN A 112 6.20 0.18 2.18
N PRO A 113 5.77 0.89 3.26
CA PRO A 113 4.87 0.32 4.25
C PRO A 113 3.47 0.02 3.69
N MET A 114 3.00 0.78 2.71
CA MET A 114 1.70 0.54 2.07
C MET A 114 1.68 -0.78 1.31
N LEU A 115 2.72 -1.07 0.52
CA LEU A 115 2.86 -2.36 -0.18
C LEU A 115 3.02 -3.53 0.79
N MET A 116 3.76 -3.32 1.88
CA MET A 116 3.89 -4.34 2.92
C MET A 116 2.52 -4.70 3.53
N GLY A 117 1.65 -3.69 3.71
CA GLY A 117 0.25 -3.91 4.09
C GLY A 117 -0.50 -4.81 3.10
N VAL A 118 -0.36 -4.55 1.80
CA VAL A 118 -0.98 -5.38 0.73
C VAL A 118 -0.42 -6.81 0.74
N PHE A 119 0.88 -6.98 0.95
CA PHE A 119 1.50 -8.32 1.05
C PHE A 119 0.92 -9.13 2.22
N PHE A 120 0.74 -8.51 3.38
CA PHE A 120 0.12 -9.18 4.52
C PHE A 120 -1.35 -9.54 4.25
N LEU A 121 -2.10 -8.70 3.54
CA LEU A 121 -3.48 -9.00 3.16
C LEU A 121 -3.56 -10.18 2.17
N LEU A 122 -2.65 -10.27 1.19
CA LEU A 122 -2.56 -11.43 0.29
C LEU A 122 -2.19 -12.72 1.04
N LEU A 123 -1.27 -12.64 2.02
CA LEU A 123 -0.95 -13.77 2.89
C LEU A 123 -2.16 -14.20 3.73
N PHE A 124 -2.90 -13.24 4.29
CA PHE A 124 -4.17 -13.51 4.97
C PHE A 124 -5.13 -14.29 4.06
N GLU A 125 -5.38 -13.81 2.84
CA GLU A 125 -6.29 -14.46 1.90
C GLU A 125 -5.81 -15.88 1.54
N SER A 126 -4.53 -16.05 1.24
CA SER A 126 -3.97 -17.34 0.86
C SER A 126 -4.11 -18.40 1.97
N ILE A 127 -3.90 -18.00 3.22
CA ILE A 127 -4.04 -18.88 4.38
C ILE A 127 -5.51 -19.13 4.69
N LEU A 128 -6.35 -18.08 4.73
CA LEU A 128 -7.77 -18.20 5.05
C LEU A 128 -8.51 -19.16 4.12
N PHE A 129 -8.24 -19.08 2.81
CA PHE A 129 -8.84 -19.94 1.79
C PHE A 129 -8.03 -21.22 1.53
N SER A 130 -6.96 -21.47 2.30
CA SER A 130 -6.02 -22.60 2.09
C SER A 130 -5.61 -22.72 0.61
N SER A 131 -5.35 -21.58 -0.02
CA SER A 131 -5.23 -21.47 -1.47
C SER A 131 -3.78 -21.31 -1.93
N MET A 132 -3.21 -22.39 -2.46
CA MET A 132 -1.90 -22.35 -3.12
C MET A 132 -1.86 -21.43 -4.35
N PRO A 133 -2.89 -21.35 -5.21
CA PRO A 133 -2.91 -20.40 -6.31
C PRO A 133 -2.83 -18.93 -5.87
N ILE A 134 -3.53 -18.55 -4.79
CA ILE A 134 -3.44 -17.18 -4.24
C ILE A 134 -2.06 -16.94 -3.62
N PHE A 135 -1.48 -17.93 -2.97
CA PHE A 135 -0.10 -17.84 -2.46
C PHE A 135 0.92 -17.65 -3.59
N CYS A 136 0.78 -18.36 -4.71
CA CYS A 136 1.61 -18.14 -5.89
C CYS A 136 1.45 -16.72 -6.44
N TRP A 137 0.21 -16.20 -6.48
CA TRP A 137 -0.03 -14.80 -6.83
C TRP A 137 0.69 -13.82 -5.90
N PHE A 138 0.62 -14.04 -4.59
CA PHE A 138 1.39 -13.25 -3.63
C PHE A 138 2.89 -13.24 -3.97
N LEU A 139 3.49 -14.42 -4.26
CA LEU A 139 4.92 -14.49 -4.60
C LEU A 139 5.25 -13.73 -5.89
N ILE A 140 4.43 -13.90 -6.94
CA ILE A 140 4.59 -13.17 -8.20
C ILE A 140 4.51 -11.65 -7.97
N PHE A 141 3.52 -11.21 -7.22
CA PHE A 141 3.33 -9.81 -6.91
C PHE A 141 4.46 -9.25 -6.05
N PHE A 142 4.92 -9.99 -5.03
CA PHE A 142 6.03 -9.61 -4.17
C PHE A 142 7.34 -9.46 -4.96
N ILE A 143 7.73 -10.49 -5.73
CA ILE A 143 8.96 -10.49 -6.55
C ILE A 143 8.89 -9.40 -7.63
N GLY A 144 7.75 -9.28 -8.30
CA GLY A 144 7.52 -8.26 -9.32
C GLY A 144 7.67 -6.83 -8.78
N ASN A 145 7.18 -6.57 -7.56
CA ASN A 145 7.36 -5.28 -6.92
C ASN A 145 8.80 -5.00 -6.51
N ILE A 146 9.56 -5.99 -6.01
CA ILE A 146 11.00 -5.82 -5.74
C ILE A 146 11.73 -5.41 -7.01
N PHE A 147 11.45 -6.11 -8.12
CA PHE A 147 12.07 -5.81 -9.41
C PHE A 147 11.69 -4.41 -9.91
N TYR A 148 10.40 -4.06 -9.87
CA TYR A 148 9.90 -2.75 -10.28
C TYR A 148 10.52 -1.60 -9.47
N PHE A 149 10.53 -1.73 -8.15
CA PHE A 149 11.08 -0.69 -7.27
C PHE A 149 12.57 -0.46 -7.53
N LYS A 150 13.38 -1.53 -7.58
CA LYS A 150 14.82 -1.41 -7.80
C LYS A 150 15.19 -0.84 -9.17
N ASN A 151 14.45 -1.21 -10.20
CA ASN A 151 14.84 -0.87 -11.57
C ASN A 151 14.20 0.44 -12.10
N PHE A 152 13.03 0.80 -11.59
CA PHE A 152 12.25 1.94 -12.09
C PHE A 152 11.99 3.00 -11.02
N GLU A 153 11.31 2.65 -9.93
CA GLU A 153 10.85 3.60 -8.92
C GLU A 153 12.01 4.29 -8.20
N GLU A 154 13.02 3.55 -7.73
CA GLU A 154 14.18 4.13 -7.04
C GLU A 154 14.97 5.08 -7.94
N LYS A 155 15.10 4.75 -9.23
CA LYS A 155 15.77 5.64 -10.20
C LYS A 155 15.01 6.95 -10.41
N ASP A 156 13.68 6.89 -10.46
CA ASP A 156 12.85 8.08 -10.56
C ASP A 156 12.91 8.93 -9.28
N LEU A 157 12.85 8.29 -8.12
CA LEU A 157 12.96 8.98 -6.83
C LEU A 157 14.34 9.65 -6.65
N ILE A 158 15.43 9.01 -7.10
CA ILE A 158 16.77 9.64 -7.10
C ILE A 158 16.80 10.85 -8.04
N LYS A 159 16.22 10.77 -9.23
CA LYS A 159 16.16 11.91 -10.15
C LYS A 159 15.37 13.08 -9.58
N ARG A 160 14.33 12.82 -8.81
CA ARG A 160 13.42 13.84 -8.26
C ARG A 160 13.89 14.44 -6.96
N PHE A 161 14.50 13.65 -6.09
CA PHE A 161 14.87 14.07 -4.73
C PHE A 161 16.37 14.05 -4.45
N GLY A 162 17.20 13.56 -5.37
CA GLY A 162 18.64 13.58 -5.29
C GLY A 162 19.21 12.91 -4.04
N GLU A 163 20.13 13.62 -3.37
CA GLU A 163 20.82 13.14 -2.18
C GLU A 163 19.88 12.86 -0.99
N ASP A 164 18.79 13.60 -0.87
CA ASP A 164 17.79 13.36 0.18
C ASP A 164 17.23 11.94 0.13
N TYR A 165 16.90 11.47 -1.09
CA TYR A 165 16.42 10.10 -1.26
C TYR A 165 17.54 9.07 -1.10
N THR A 166 18.73 9.33 -1.60
CA THR A 166 19.86 8.42 -1.48
C THR A 166 20.21 8.16 -0.02
N ASN A 167 20.32 9.22 0.80
CA ASN A 167 20.57 9.12 2.24
C ASN A 167 19.47 8.35 2.98
N TYR A 168 18.22 8.58 2.59
CA TYR A 168 17.08 7.86 3.15
C TYR A 168 17.12 6.38 2.76
N ARG A 169 17.37 6.05 1.49
CA ARG A 169 17.47 4.69 0.96
C ARG A 169 18.55 3.87 1.66
N ASP A 170 19.70 4.48 1.91
CA ASP A 170 20.85 3.78 2.49
C ASP A 170 20.66 3.45 3.98
N LYS A 171 19.75 4.16 4.66
CA LYS A 171 19.46 3.97 6.09
C LYS A 171 18.14 3.23 6.37
N VAL A 172 17.22 3.24 5.44
CA VAL A 172 15.88 2.64 5.62
C VAL A 172 15.66 1.53 4.59
N SER A 173 15.38 0.33 5.08
CA SER A 173 15.12 -0.84 4.23
C SER A 173 13.84 -0.70 3.42
N MET A 174 13.73 -1.43 2.29
CA MET A 174 12.56 -1.39 1.43
C MET A 174 11.31 -1.93 2.12
N PHE A 175 11.38 -3.10 2.76
CA PHE A 175 10.25 -3.82 3.37
C PHE A 175 10.50 -4.24 4.81
N ILE A 176 11.76 -4.45 5.22
CA ILE A 176 12.08 -4.87 6.59
C ILE A 176 12.08 -3.63 7.48
N PRO A 177 11.22 -3.58 8.51
CA PRO A 177 11.18 -2.41 9.38
C PRO A 177 12.46 -2.31 10.22
N SER A 178 13.04 -1.11 10.28
CA SER A 178 14.11 -0.80 11.23
C SER A 178 13.53 -0.68 12.65
N LEU A 179 14.29 -1.05 13.65
CA LEU A 179 13.88 -0.93 15.06
C LEU A 179 13.83 0.53 15.53
N THR A 180 14.60 1.40 14.90
CA THR A 180 14.67 2.84 15.23
C THR A 180 14.17 3.64 14.05
N PRO A 181 13.37 4.71 14.30
CA PRO A 181 12.89 5.57 13.22
C PRO A 181 14.05 6.37 12.63
N TYR A 182 14.05 6.50 11.32
CA TYR A 182 14.92 7.42 10.62
C TYR A 182 14.43 8.86 10.84
N ASN A 183 15.29 9.69 11.40
CA ASN A 183 15.08 11.14 11.55
C ASN A 183 16.00 11.86 10.56
N LYS A 184 15.41 12.77 9.77
CA LYS A 184 16.13 13.63 8.83
C LYS A 184 16.77 14.81 9.56
#